data_045a55833713ba2f67d5d99bc6420bb5
#
_entry.id   045a55833713ba2f67d5d99bc6420bb5
#
_cell.length_a   1.000
_cell.length_b   1.000
_cell.length_c   1.000
_cell.angle_alpha   90.00
_cell.angle_beta   90.00
_cell.angle_gamma   90.00
#
_symmetry.space_group_name_H-M   'P 1'
#
loop_
_entity.id
_entity.type
_entity.pdbx_description
1 polymer ?
#
loop_
_entity_poly.entity_id
_entity_poly.type
_entity_poly.pdbx_seq_one_letter_code
_entity_poly.pdbx_strand_id
1 'polypeptide(L)'
;MSYGVLAIQGVEKGKEKETAETKEPHYLLIRRKDSFSYVEFLRGKYKLTNHAYIQLLFNEMTTEERGRLLTGTFPDLWHALWSGQHTRQFRTESETAQSIFETFRTSGDSAGKPLSSYIAACTHHYEEPEWGFPKGRRNIHESDLACATREWGEETGLPEDALRILPIPPCEEAYTGSNGIPYKQIYYIGVCKTATVSLLQENCVMTREIGGIRWCSIDDAMTLLRKTNPVKRELLQQIHRRVVHGDLRHLLA
;
A
#
# COMPACT_ATOMS: atom_id res chain seq x y z
N MET A 1 -4.07 1.76 -13.80
CA MET A 1 -2.59 1.71 -13.83
C MET A 1 -2.08 2.67 -12.79
N SER A 2 -1.06 2.29 -12.02
CA SER A 2 -0.42 3.12 -10.99
C SER A 2 1.09 3.15 -11.24
N TYR A 3 1.74 4.22 -10.78
CA TYR A 3 3.17 4.45 -10.96
C TYR A 3 3.81 4.76 -9.61
N GLY A 4 4.99 4.21 -9.36
CA GLY A 4 5.66 4.38 -8.09
C GLY A 4 7.16 4.19 -8.15
N VAL A 5 7.78 4.17 -6.99
CA VAL A 5 9.23 4.01 -6.84
C VAL A 5 9.52 2.83 -5.92
N LEU A 6 10.40 1.92 -6.39
CA LEU A 6 11.09 0.98 -5.52
C LEU A 6 12.44 1.62 -5.17
N ALA A 7 12.53 2.16 -3.96
CA ALA A 7 13.70 2.87 -3.52
C ALA A 7 14.65 1.96 -2.74
N ILE A 8 15.94 2.09 -3.05
CA ILE A 8 17.05 1.41 -2.42
C ILE A 8 17.83 2.46 -1.63
N GLN A 9 18.21 2.16 -0.41
CA GLN A 9 19.05 3.06 0.39
C GLN A 9 20.43 3.17 -0.25
N GLY A 10 20.88 4.41 -0.49
CA GLY A 10 22.21 4.68 -1.02
C GLY A 10 23.31 4.23 -0.05
N VAL A 11 24.36 3.67 -0.58
CA VAL A 11 25.58 3.37 0.19
C VAL A 11 26.40 4.66 0.22
N GLU A 12 26.57 5.28 1.39
CA GLU A 12 27.55 6.36 1.53
C GLU A 12 28.95 5.81 1.23
N LYS A 13 29.68 6.46 0.32
CA LYS A 13 31.10 6.21 0.15
C LYS A 13 31.80 6.72 1.40
N GLY A 14 32.00 5.86 2.38
CA GLY A 14 32.80 6.17 3.56
C GLY A 14 34.23 6.55 3.14
N LYS A 15 34.78 7.61 3.77
CA LYS A 15 36.17 8.08 3.60
C LYS A 15 37.19 7.14 4.23
N GLU A 16 36.86 5.93 4.58
CA GLU A 16 37.77 4.99 5.23
C GLU A 16 38.03 3.77 4.37
N LYS A 17 39.32 3.65 4.00
CA LYS A 17 39.97 2.45 3.47
C LYS A 17 40.07 1.43 4.60
N GLU A 18 39.01 0.75 4.96
CA GLU A 18 39.12 -0.49 5.75
C GLU A 18 37.92 -1.38 5.49
N THR A 19 38.24 -2.61 5.02
CA THR A 19 37.36 -3.79 4.87
C THR A 19 35.94 -3.49 4.36
N ALA A 20 35.77 -3.64 3.06
CA ALA A 20 34.48 -3.55 2.38
C ALA A 20 33.54 -4.68 2.81
N GLU A 21 33.01 -4.63 4.00
CA GLU A 21 31.72 -5.24 4.29
C GLU A 21 30.69 -4.45 3.49
N THR A 22 30.26 -5.02 2.39
CA THR A 22 29.20 -4.46 1.56
C THR A 22 27.95 -4.37 2.43
N LYS A 23 27.59 -3.16 2.89
CA LYS A 23 26.35 -2.92 3.62
C LYS A 23 25.20 -3.55 2.83
N GLU A 24 24.42 -4.38 3.48
CA GLU A 24 23.24 -5.00 2.92
C GLU A 24 22.28 -3.94 2.39
N PRO A 25 21.76 -4.06 1.15
CA PRO A 25 20.83 -3.09 0.61
C PRO A 25 19.51 -3.10 1.39
N HIS A 26 19.01 -1.90 1.74
CA HIS A 26 17.72 -1.70 2.37
C HIS A 26 16.73 -1.11 1.37
N TYR A 27 15.47 -1.48 1.51
CA TYR A 27 14.36 -1.11 0.63
C TYR A 27 13.34 -0.29 1.41
N LEU A 28 12.85 0.81 0.82
CA LEU A 28 11.81 1.61 1.46
C LEU A 28 10.46 0.93 1.28
N LEU A 29 9.80 0.67 2.39
CA LEU A 29 8.42 0.26 2.42
C LEU A 29 7.57 1.28 3.17
N ILE A 30 6.35 1.46 2.68
CA ILE A 30 5.28 2.20 3.34
C ILE A 30 4.19 1.22 3.74
N ARG A 31 3.52 1.49 4.86
CA ARG A 31 2.34 0.78 5.31
C ARG A 31 1.11 1.65 5.12
N ARG A 32 0.06 1.09 4.56
CA ARG A 32 -1.23 1.80 4.51
C ARG A 32 -1.73 2.14 5.93
N LYS A 33 -2.49 3.21 6.05
CA LYS A 33 -3.20 3.53 7.30
C LYS A 33 -4.34 2.54 7.55
N ASP A 34 -5.12 2.28 6.51
CA ASP A 34 -6.20 1.29 6.49
C ASP A 34 -6.00 0.32 5.33
N SER A 35 -6.39 -0.94 5.51
CA SER A 35 -6.27 -1.95 4.45
C SER A 35 -7.13 -1.60 3.24
N PHE A 36 -6.67 -1.98 2.05
CA PHE A 36 -7.45 -1.81 0.83
C PHE A 36 -8.85 -2.44 0.96
N SER A 37 -8.92 -3.60 1.57
CA SER A 37 -10.17 -4.35 1.75
C SER A 37 -11.15 -3.66 2.70
N TYR A 38 -10.65 -3.03 3.75
CA TYR A 38 -11.48 -2.23 4.65
C TYR A 38 -12.05 -0.99 3.95
N VAL A 39 -11.21 -0.28 3.19
CA VAL A 39 -11.63 0.86 2.38
C VAL A 39 -12.66 0.47 1.33
N GLU A 40 -12.43 -0.62 0.57
CA GLU A 40 -13.37 -1.12 -0.44
C GLU A 40 -14.71 -1.54 0.19
N PHE A 41 -14.66 -2.18 1.35
CA PHE A 41 -15.87 -2.57 2.07
C PHE A 41 -16.70 -1.36 2.52
N LEU A 42 -16.09 -0.38 3.19
CA LEU A 42 -16.79 0.82 3.63
C LEU A 42 -17.31 1.66 2.46
N ARG A 43 -16.64 1.64 1.30
CA ARG A 43 -17.14 2.29 0.08
C ARG A 43 -18.28 1.54 -0.61
N GLY A 44 -18.68 0.38 -0.10
CA GLY A 44 -19.72 -0.43 -0.70
C GLY A 44 -19.36 -0.97 -2.09
N LYS A 45 -18.06 -1.20 -2.38
CA LYS A 45 -17.58 -1.67 -3.69
C LYS A 45 -17.73 -3.19 -3.85
N TYR A 46 -18.83 -3.74 -3.40
CA TYR A 46 -19.18 -5.15 -3.51
C TYR A 46 -20.69 -5.32 -3.75
N LYS A 47 -21.09 -6.50 -4.20
CA LYS A 47 -22.51 -6.88 -4.30
C LYS A 47 -22.84 -7.83 -3.15
N LEU A 48 -23.98 -7.63 -2.47
CA LEU A 48 -24.43 -8.50 -1.39
C LEU A 48 -24.66 -9.96 -1.82
N THR A 49 -24.75 -10.21 -3.13
CA THR A 49 -24.81 -11.55 -3.73
C THR A 49 -23.45 -12.20 -3.94
N ASN A 50 -22.36 -11.46 -3.83
CA ASN A 50 -21.02 -11.99 -4.05
C ASN A 50 -20.36 -12.40 -2.72
N HIS A 51 -20.85 -13.48 -2.12
CA HIS A 51 -20.40 -13.99 -0.83
C HIS A 51 -18.90 -14.31 -0.79
N ALA A 52 -18.35 -14.83 -1.89
CA ALA A 52 -16.93 -15.15 -1.98
C ALA A 52 -16.05 -13.89 -1.90
N TYR A 53 -16.42 -12.84 -2.62
CA TYR A 53 -15.69 -11.58 -2.59
C TYR A 53 -15.82 -10.87 -1.22
N ILE A 54 -17.01 -10.91 -0.61
CA ILE A 54 -17.20 -10.37 0.74
C ILE A 54 -16.27 -11.10 1.74
N GLN A 55 -16.25 -12.44 1.72
CA GLN A 55 -15.37 -13.22 2.60
C GLN A 55 -13.89 -12.88 2.37
N LEU A 56 -13.51 -12.68 1.14
CA LEU A 56 -12.14 -12.30 0.80
C LEU A 56 -11.78 -10.89 1.32
N LEU A 57 -12.69 -9.91 1.21
CA LEU A 57 -12.47 -8.59 1.83
C LEU A 57 -12.23 -8.74 3.34
N PHE A 58 -13.04 -9.54 4.05
CA PHE A 58 -12.84 -9.78 5.47
C PHE A 58 -11.53 -10.50 5.78
N ASN A 59 -11.12 -11.47 4.97
CA ASN A 59 -9.86 -12.18 5.16
C ASN A 59 -8.64 -11.25 5.05
N GLU A 60 -8.69 -10.23 4.20
CA GLU A 60 -7.59 -9.30 3.96
C GLU A 60 -7.60 -8.07 4.91
N MET A 61 -8.66 -7.86 5.69
CA MET A 61 -8.69 -6.84 6.75
C MET A 61 -7.86 -7.25 7.96
N THR A 62 -7.40 -6.25 8.72
CA THR A 62 -6.80 -6.50 10.03
C THR A 62 -7.84 -6.92 11.06
N THR A 63 -7.40 -7.52 12.17
CA THR A 63 -8.26 -7.89 13.29
C THR A 63 -8.94 -6.66 13.89
N GLU A 64 -8.22 -5.54 14.00
CA GLU A 64 -8.75 -4.27 14.49
C GLU A 64 -9.84 -3.70 13.56
N GLU A 65 -9.60 -3.69 12.24
CA GLU A 65 -10.57 -3.19 11.25
C GLU A 65 -11.89 -3.96 11.30
N ARG A 66 -11.83 -5.29 11.43
CA ARG A 66 -13.01 -6.13 11.62
C ARG A 66 -13.77 -5.78 12.90
N GLY A 67 -13.04 -5.53 14.00
CA GLY A 67 -13.63 -5.06 15.25
C GLY A 67 -14.32 -3.71 15.09
N ARG A 68 -13.71 -2.75 14.40
CA ARG A 68 -14.32 -1.44 14.09
C ARG A 68 -15.63 -1.58 13.30
N LEU A 69 -15.72 -2.51 12.34
CA LEU A 69 -16.96 -2.75 11.58
C LEU A 69 -18.11 -3.31 12.44
N LEU A 70 -17.79 -4.06 13.49
CA LEU A 70 -18.80 -4.60 14.42
C LEU A 70 -19.39 -3.53 15.32
N THR A 71 -18.56 -2.62 15.83
CA THR A 71 -18.91 -1.71 16.92
C THR A 71 -19.14 -0.27 16.48
N GLY A 72 -18.48 0.18 15.39
CA GLY A 72 -18.53 1.56 14.93
C GLY A 72 -19.84 1.90 14.18
N THR A 73 -20.23 3.16 14.20
CA THR A 73 -21.30 3.67 13.31
C THR A 73 -20.72 4.01 11.94
N PHE A 74 -21.52 3.91 10.89
CA PHE A 74 -21.04 4.25 9.54
C PHE A 74 -20.48 5.68 9.44
N PRO A 75 -21.14 6.73 9.99
CA PRO A 75 -20.60 8.08 9.96
C PRO A 75 -19.23 8.20 10.61
N ASP A 76 -19.00 7.55 11.76
CA ASP A 76 -17.71 7.60 12.44
C ASP A 76 -16.61 6.89 11.64
N LEU A 77 -16.91 5.69 11.10
CA LEU A 77 -15.99 4.92 10.26
C LEU A 77 -15.63 5.67 8.97
N TRP A 78 -16.64 6.28 8.34
CA TRP A 78 -16.44 7.07 7.12
C TRP A 78 -15.62 8.34 7.38
N HIS A 79 -15.93 9.03 8.49
CA HIS A 79 -15.18 10.21 8.89
C HIS A 79 -13.71 9.89 9.20
N ALA A 80 -13.44 8.76 9.85
CA ALA A 80 -12.07 8.32 10.15
C ALA A 80 -11.24 8.05 8.89
N LEU A 81 -11.86 7.55 7.81
CA LEU A 81 -11.20 7.35 6.52
C LEU A 81 -10.95 8.66 5.77
N TRP A 82 -11.92 9.59 5.82
CA TRP A 82 -12.01 10.70 4.87
C TRP A 82 -12.08 12.06 5.54
N SER A 83 -11.56 12.21 6.76
CA SER A 83 -11.58 13.49 7.47
C SER A 83 -11.06 14.62 6.57
N GLY A 84 -11.88 15.69 6.43
CA GLY A 84 -11.56 16.87 5.63
C GLY A 84 -11.96 16.83 4.15
N GLN A 85 -12.63 15.79 3.66
CA GLN A 85 -13.17 15.76 2.29
C GLN A 85 -14.68 16.08 2.29
N HIS A 86 -15.07 17.15 1.55
CA HIS A 86 -16.45 17.66 1.53
C HIS A 86 -17.02 17.90 0.12
N THR A 87 -16.47 17.23 -0.92
CA THR A 87 -16.97 17.39 -2.29
C THR A 87 -18.38 16.79 -2.45
N ARG A 88 -19.15 17.29 -3.45
CA ARG A 88 -20.49 16.74 -3.76
C ARG A 88 -20.42 15.25 -4.12
N GLN A 89 -19.42 14.86 -4.92
CA GLN A 89 -19.22 13.46 -5.30
C GLN A 89 -18.97 12.58 -4.07
N PHE A 90 -18.19 13.06 -3.13
CA PHE A 90 -17.90 12.37 -1.89
C PHE A 90 -19.14 12.14 -1.03
N ARG A 91 -20.06 13.13 -0.95
CA ARG A 91 -21.34 12.98 -0.23
C ARG A 91 -22.23 11.93 -0.87
N THR A 92 -22.39 11.96 -2.19
CA THR A 92 -23.21 10.96 -2.92
C THR A 92 -22.66 9.54 -2.76
N GLU A 93 -21.32 9.39 -2.77
CA GLU A 93 -20.68 8.10 -2.52
C GLU A 93 -20.92 7.62 -1.08
N SER A 94 -20.84 8.52 -0.10
CA SER A 94 -21.11 8.24 1.32
C SER A 94 -22.55 7.75 1.54
N GLU A 95 -23.54 8.42 0.98
CA GLU A 95 -24.96 8.04 1.10
C GLU A 95 -25.22 6.63 0.54
N THR A 96 -24.65 6.34 -0.62
CA THR A 96 -24.77 5.01 -1.24
C THR A 96 -24.08 3.93 -0.41
N ALA A 97 -22.86 4.20 0.04
CA ALA A 97 -22.06 3.29 0.84
C ALA A 97 -22.73 3.01 2.20
N GLN A 98 -23.31 4.05 2.83
CA GLN A 98 -24.06 3.93 4.08
C GLN A 98 -25.26 3.01 3.91
N SER A 99 -26.06 3.19 2.87
CA SER A 99 -27.21 2.33 2.61
C SER A 99 -26.84 0.86 2.47
N ILE A 100 -25.74 0.56 1.77
CA ILE A 100 -25.23 -0.82 1.62
C ILE A 100 -24.73 -1.37 2.97
N PHE A 101 -23.96 -0.58 3.72
CA PHE A 101 -23.43 -0.98 5.02
C PHE A 101 -24.54 -1.28 6.04
N GLU A 102 -25.52 -0.39 6.17
CA GLU A 102 -26.63 -0.57 7.11
C GLU A 102 -27.52 -1.75 6.71
N THR A 103 -27.76 -1.95 5.41
CA THR A 103 -28.48 -3.14 4.91
C THR A 103 -27.74 -4.42 5.32
N PHE A 104 -26.42 -4.46 5.10
CA PHE A 104 -25.62 -5.63 5.47
C PHE A 104 -25.61 -5.85 6.99
N ARG A 105 -25.52 -4.78 7.77
CA ARG A 105 -25.47 -4.83 9.23
C ARG A 105 -26.79 -5.31 9.85
N THR A 106 -27.94 -4.92 9.29
CA THR A 106 -29.26 -5.24 9.82
C THR A 106 -29.83 -6.55 9.27
N SER A 107 -29.61 -6.81 7.99
CA SER A 107 -30.24 -7.94 7.27
C SER A 107 -29.25 -9.01 6.82
N GLY A 108 -27.93 -8.75 6.91
CA GLY A 108 -26.90 -9.61 6.35
C GLY A 108 -26.73 -9.42 4.84
N ASP A 109 -26.05 -10.38 4.22
CA ASP A 109 -25.94 -10.46 2.76
C ASP A 109 -27.24 -10.90 2.11
N SER A 110 -27.23 -11.18 0.80
CA SER A 110 -28.44 -11.62 0.06
C SER A 110 -29.05 -12.94 0.56
N ALA A 111 -28.29 -13.73 1.34
CA ALA A 111 -28.76 -14.97 1.97
C ALA A 111 -29.05 -14.79 3.48
N GLY A 112 -28.99 -13.58 4.00
CA GLY A 112 -29.18 -13.26 5.41
C GLY A 112 -28.00 -13.61 6.30
N LYS A 113 -26.80 -13.87 5.74
CA LYS A 113 -25.59 -14.18 6.53
C LYS A 113 -25.06 -12.89 7.16
N PRO A 114 -24.98 -12.79 8.51
CA PRO A 114 -24.58 -11.57 9.19
C PRO A 114 -23.07 -11.31 9.07
N LEU A 115 -22.69 -10.06 9.26
CA LEU A 115 -21.30 -9.60 9.27
C LEU A 115 -20.41 -10.39 10.23
N SER A 116 -20.92 -10.70 11.43
CA SER A 116 -20.19 -11.49 12.44
C SER A 116 -19.79 -12.90 11.95
N SER A 117 -20.63 -13.53 11.11
CA SER A 117 -20.32 -14.83 10.52
C SER A 117 -19.17 -14.77 9.51
N TYR A 118 -19.04 -13.68 8.76
CA TYR A 118 -17.89 -13.45 7.88
C TYR A 118 -16.60 -13.29 8.67
N ILE A 119 -16.65 -12.52 9.77
CA ILE A 119 -15.50 -12.33 10.66
C ILE A 119 -15.08 -13.66 11.31
N ALA A 120 -16.04 -14.44 11.82
CA ALA A 120 -15.75 -15.74 12.42
C ALA A 120 -15.16 -16.76 11.44
N ALA A 121 -15.46 -16.62 10.14
CA ALA A 121 -14.94 -17.48 9.09
C ALA A 121 -13.58 -17.02 8.51
N CYS A 122 -12.98 -15.96 9.06
CA CYS A 122 -11.69 -15.46 8.57
C CYS A 122 -10.57 -16.46 8.81
N THR A 123 -9.76 -16.65 7.77
CA THR A 123 -8.59 -17.55 7.79
C THR A 123 -7.27 -16.84 8.01
N HIS A 124 -7.22 -15.51 7.80
CA HIS A 124 -6.05 -14.67 8.04
C HIS A 124 -6.28 -13.74 9.23
N HIS A 125 -5.23 -13.52 10.01
CA HIS A 125 -5.24 -12.63 11.18
C HIS A 125 -4.07 -11.65 11.07
N TYR A 126 -4.29 -10.58 10.29
CA TYR A 126 -3.31 -9.52 10.14
C TYR A 126 -3.41 -8.52 11.30
N GLU A 127 -2.27 -8.20 11.89
CA GLU A 127 -2.18 -7.14 12.91
C GLU A 127 -2.08 -5.75 12.29
N GLU A 128 -1.54 -5.68 11.06
CA GLU A 128 -1.28 -4.42 10.36
C GLU A 128 -1.83 -4.45 8.92
N PRO A 129 -2.25 -3.28 8.39
CA PRO A 129 -2.51 -3.11 6.96
C PRO A 129 -1.30 -3.45 6.09
N GLU A 130 -1.52 -3.51 4.78
CA GLU A 130 -0.51 -3.92 3.81
C GLU A 130 0.68 -2.97 3.78
N TRP A 131 1.88 -3.56 3.73
CA TRP A 131 3.12 -2.91 3.33
C TRP A 131 3.34 -3.02 1.83
N GLY A 132 3.99 -2.01 1.24
CA GLY A 132 4.30 -1.99 -0.17
C GLY A 132 5.24 -0.84 -0.55
N PHE A 133 5.41 -0.63 -1.85
CA PHE A 133 6.20 0.48 -2.36
C PHE A 133 5.30 1.70 -2.57
N PRO A 134 5.82 2.94 -2.37
CA PRO A 134 5.09 4.17 -2.65
C PRO A 134 4.66 4.24 -4.12
N LYS A 135 3.36 4.51 -4.37
CA LYS A 135 2.76 4.54 -5.69
C LYS A 135 1.36 5.10 -5.69
N GLY A 136 0.97 5.71 -6.77
CA GLY A 136 -0.42 6.13 -6.93
C GLY A 136 -0.86 6.27 -8.38
N ARG A 137 -2.02 6.86 -8.59
CA ARG A 137 -2.62 7.02 -9.90
C ARG A 137 -2.14 8.29 -10.57
N ARG A 138 -1.93 8.18 -11.88
CA ARG A 138 -1.53 9.31 -12.71
C ARG A 138 -2.66 10.33 -12.85
N ASN A 139 -2.32 11.60 -12.66
CA ASN A 139 -3.18 12.72 -12.97
C ASN A 139 -3.30 12.95 -14.50
N ILE A 140 -4.33 13.70 -14.90
CA ILE A 140 -4.49 14.10 -16.31
C ILE A 140 -3.27 14.94 -16.72
N HIS A 141 -2.69 14.62 -17.88
CA HIS A 141 -1.51 15.30 -18.45
C HIS A 141 -0.18 15.12 -17.68
N GLU A 142 -0.13 14.27 -16.67
CA GLU A 142 1.10 13.91 -15.96
C GLU A 142 1.86 12.82 -16.70
N SER A 143 3.19 12.87 -16.75
CA SER A 143 3.99 11.74 -17.25
C SER A 143 4.06 10.61 -16.22
N ASP A 144 4.41 9.41 -16.67
CA ASP A 144 4.51 8.24 -15.77
C ASP A 144 5.56 8.45 -14.67
N LEU A 145 6.73 9.02 -15.03
CA LEU A 145 7.79 9.32 -14.08
C LEU A 145 7.39 10.45 -13.13
N ALA A 146 6.76 11.52 -13.63
CA ALA A 146 6.26 12.61 -12.79
C ALA A 146 5.25 12.10 -11.76
N CYS A 147 4.34 11.19 -12.16
CA CYS A 147 3.45 10.52 -11.24
C CYS A 147 4.22 9.76 -10.14
N ALA A 148 5.18 8.94 -10.53
CA ALA A 148 5.96 8.15 -9.58
C ALA A 148 6.71 9.02 -8.57
N THR A 149 7.32 10.14 -9.00
CA THR A 149 8.06 11.06 -8.13
C THR A 149 7.13 11.90 -7.24
N ARG A 150 5.98 12.32 -7.74
CA ARG A 150 4.96 13.00 -6.93
C ARG A 150 4.44 12.08 -5.81
N GLU A 151 4.03 10.85 -6.16
CA GLU A 151 3.55 9.86 -5.18
C GLU A 151 4.63 9.51 -4.16
N TRP A 152 5.90 9.44 -4.59
CA TRP A 152 7.03 9.31 -3.68
C TRP A 152 7.02 10.42 -2.62
N GLY A 153 6.93 11.69 -3.04
CA GLY A 153 6.90 12.82 -2.12
C GLY A 153 5.68 12.82 -1.19
N GLU A 154 4.50 12.51 -1.73
CA GLU A 154 3.23 12.49 -1.00
C GLU A 154 3.19 11.36 0.06
N GLU A 155 3.63 10.15 -0.30
CA GLU A 155 3.53 8.97 0.57
C GLU A 155 4.73 8.78 1.51
N THR A 156 5.90 9.39 1.20
CA THR A 156 7.10 9.27 2.06
C THR A 156 7.44 10.53 2.84
N GLY A 157 6.92 11.69 2.40
CA GLY A 157 7.32 12.99 2.93
C GLY A 157 8.75 13.40 2.61
N LEU A 158 9.46 12.61 1.81
CA LEU A 158 10.83 12.89 1.40
C LEU A 158 10.85 13.81 0.17
N PRO A 159 11.79 14.76 0.10
CA PRO A 159 11.91 15.65 -1.04
C PRO A 159 12.39 14.88 -2.29
N GLU A 160 12.03 15.40 -3.46
CA GLU A 160 12.34 14.76 -4.74
C GLU A 160 13.86 14.64 -4.98
N ASP A 161 14.64 15.62 -4.54
CA ASP A 161 16.10 15.64 -4.68
C ASP A 161 16.83 14.62 -3.79
N ALA A 162 16.15 14.04 -2.80
CA ALA A 162 16.66 12.91 -2.04
C ALA A 162 16.67 11.61 -2.85
N LEU A 163 15.91 11.56 -3.96
CA LEU A 163 15.73 10.39 -4.80
C LEU A 163 16.45 10.56 -6.14
N ARG A 164 17.32 9.62 -6.49
CA ARG A 164 17.94 9.53 -7.82
C ARG A 164 17.36 8.32 -8.55
N ILE A 165 16.56 8.54 -9.58
CA ILE A 165 16.04 7.47 -10.45
C ILE A 165 17.19 6.89 -11.27
N LEU A 166 17.27 5.56 -11.31
CA LEU A 166 18.26 4.85 -12.10
C LEU A 166 17.88 4.83 -13.59
N PRO A 167 18.86 4.97 -14.52
CA PRO A 167 18.62 4.99 -15.96
C PRO A 167 18.39 3.58 -16.52
N ILE A 168 17.43 2.86 -15.97
CA ILE A 168 17.03 1.52 -16.38
C ILE A 168 15.53 1.46 -16.63
N PRO A 169 15.04 0.50 -17.43
CA PRO A 169 13.60 0.31 -17.60
C PRO A 169 12.90 0.05 -16.26
N PRO A 170 11.71 0.63 -16.06
CA PRO A 170 10.92 0.37 -14.87
C PRO A 170 10.46 -1.08 -14.81
N CYS A 171 10.19 -1.57 -13.61
CA CYS A 171 9.66 -2.90 -13.36
C CYS A 171 8.12 -2.88 -13.36
N GLU A 172 7.53 -4.00 -13.73
CA GLU A 172 6.08 -4.15 -13.82
C GLU A 172 5.58 -5.19 -12.82
N GLU A 173 4.53 -4.83 -12.07
CA GLU A 173 3.73 -5.74 -11.27
C GLU A 173 2.33 -5.80 -11.90
N ALA A 174 1.97 -6.93 -12.50
CA ALA A 174 0.67 -7.15 -13.09
C ALA A 174 -0.03 -8.33 -12.41
N TYR A 175 -1.28 -8.11 -11.99
CA TYR A 175 -2.10 -9.15 -11.36
C TYR A 175 -3.58 -8.88 -11.55
N THR A 176 -4.38 -9.92 -11.40
CA THR A 176 -5.84 -9.76 -11.30
C THR A 176 -6.22 -9.63 -9.83
N GLY A 177 -6.84 -8.53 -9.47
CA GLY A 177 -7.35 -8.32 -8.12
C GLY A 177 -8.46 -9.30 -7.77
N SER A 178 -8.72 -9.42 -6.50
CA SER A 178 -9.80 -10.24 -5.94
C SER A 178 -11.21 -9.84 -6.44
N ASN A 179 -11.35 -8.62 -6.92
CA ASN A 179 -12.56 -8.11 -7.58
C ASN A 179 -12.65 -8.47 -9.07
N GLY A 180 -11.72 -9.30 -9.58
CA GLY A 180 -11.65 -9.68 -10.99
C GLY A 180 -11.09 -8.59 -11.93
N ILE A 181 -10.66 -7.45 -11.38
CA ILE A 181 -10.13 -6.33 -12.18
C ILE A 181 -8.62 -6.53 -12.39
N PRO A 182 -8.11 -6.40 -13.62
CA PRO A 182 -6.68 -6.41 -13.87
C PRO A 182 -6.03 -5.11 -13.37
N TYR A 183 -4.99 -5.27 -12.58
CA TYR A 183 -4.16 -4.18 -12.07
C TYR A 183 -2.77 -4.26 -12.69
N LYS A 184 -2.22 -3.10 -13.00
CA LYS A 184 -0.85 -2.93 -13.46
C LYS A 184 -0.21 -1.80 -12.71
N GLN A 185 0.95 -2.07 -12.10
CA GLN A 185 1.74 -1.11 -11.35
C GLN A 185 3.14 -1.07 -11.97
N ILE A 186 3.64 0.11 -12.20
CA ILE A 186 4.95 0.37 -12.80
C ILE A 186 5.84 1.03 -11.76
N TYR A 187 6.98 0.43 -11.47
CA TYR A 187 7.94 0.93 -10.48
C TYR A 187 9.25 1.34 -11.14
N TYR A 188 9.59 2.61 -11.00
CA TYR A 188 10.93 3.11 -11.28
C TYR A 188 11.86 2.71 -10.13
N ILE A 189 13.08 2.32 -10.46
CA ILE A 189 14.06 1.97 -9.43
C ILE A 189 14.84 3.24 -9.10
N GLY A 190 14.90 3.58 -7.83
CA GLY A 190 15.59 4.77 -7.35
C GLY A 190 16.56 4.48 -6.22
N VAL A 191 17.57 5.32 -6.08
CA VAL A 191 18.50 5.34 -4.95
C VAL A 191 18.19 6.56 -4.11
N CYS A 192 17.87 6.35 -2.84
CA CYS A 192 17.59 7.43 -1.90
C CYS A 192 18.79 7.63 -0.96
N LYS A 193 19.21 8.89 -0.81
CA LYS A 193 20.34 9.27 0.04
C LYS A 193 19.97 9.40 1.52
N THR A 194 18.67 9.49 1.84
CA THR A 194 18.20 9.67 3.21
C THR A 194 18.33 8.38 4.00
N ALA A 195 19.12 8.44 5.07
CA ALA A 195 19.40 7.26 5.91
C ALA A 195 18.25 6.90 6.87
N THR A 196 17.47 7.89 7.31
CA THR A 196 16.37 7.70 8.26
C THR A 196 15.06 8.22 7.69
N VAL A 197 13.98 7.50 7.97
CA VAL A 197 12.62 7.87 7.58
C VAL A 197 11.69 7.76 8.79
N SER A 198 10.72 8.66 8.85
CA SER A 198 9.68 8.64 9.89
C SER A 198 8.38 9.22 9.34
N LEU A 199 7.25 8.83 9.95
CA LEU A 199 5.99 9.48 9.67
C LEU A 199 6.04 10.93 10.11
N LEU A 200 5.80 11.85 9.18
CA LEU A 200 5.68 13.27 9.47
C LEU A 200 4.25 13.55 9.94
N GLN A 201 4.03 13.61 11.24
CA GLN A 201 2.69 13.81 11.85
C GLN A 201 2.00 15.09 11.35
N GLU A 202 2.78 16.12 11.02
CA GLU A 202 2.28 17.40 10.49
C GLU A 202 1.92 17.33 9.00
N ASN A 203 2.36 16.28 8.28
CA ASN A 203 2.04 16.11 6.86
C ASN A 203 0.67 15.43 6.70
N CYS A 204 -0.38 16.24 6.57
CA CYS A 204 -1.75 15.74 6.45
C CYS A 204 -2.01 14.92 5.17
N VAL A 205 -1.21 15.08 4.11
CA VAL A 205 -1.31 14.27 2.88
C VAL A 205 -0.80 12.86 3.18
N MET A 206 0.41 12.78 3.71
CA MET A 206 1.04 11.51 4.08
C MET A 206 0.19 10.74 5.11
N THR A 207 -0.15 11.37 6.24
CA THR A 207 -0.84 10.69 7.36
C THR A 207 -2.29 10.31 7.07
N ARG A 208 -2.87 10.79 5.98
CA ARG A 208 -4.19 10.37 5.53
C ARG A 208 -4.21 8.94 5.01
N GLU A 209 -3.18 8.54 4.27
CA GLU A 209 -3.12 7.25 3.57
C GLU A 209 -2.07 6.30 4.14
N ILE A 210 -1.02 6.86 4.77
CA ILE A 210 0.14 6.13 5.25
C ILE A 210 0.14 6.03 6.78
N GLY A 211 0.23 4.80 7.29
CA GLY A 211 0.29 4.48 8.70
C GLY A 211 1.69 4.05 9.17
N GLY A 212 2.65 3.90 8.28
CA GLY A 212 4.03 3.55 8.60
C GLY A 212 4.97 3.70 7.42
N ILE A 213 6.25 3.97 7.72
CA ILE A 213 7.32 4.04 6.73
C ILE A 213 8.61 3.55 7.37
N ARG A 214 9.39 2.73 6.66
CA ARG A 214 10.72 2.31 7.13
C ARG A 214 11.60 1.74 6.02
N TRP A 215 12.91 1.79 6.27
CA TRP A 215 13.90 1.02 5.55
C TRP A 215 13.93 -0.42 6.08
N CYS A 216 13.94 -1.39 5.19
CA CYS A 216 13.90 -2.81 5.51
C CYS A 216 15.03 -3.56 4.81
N SER A 217 15.69 -4.48 5.50
CA SER A 217 16.48 -5.53 4.86
C SER A 217 15.59 -6.36 3.93
N ILE A 218 16.19 -7.19 3.08
CA ILE A 218 15.38 -8.09 2.23
C ILE A 218 14.50 -9.03 3.07
N ASP A 219 15.03 -9.59 4.15
CA ASP A 219 14.32 -10.55 5.01
C ASP A 219 13.17 -9.87 5.75
N ASP A 220 13.39 -8.68 6.30
CA ASP A 220 12.33 -7.88 6.92
C ASP A 220 11.24 -7.53 5.91
N ALA A 221 11.62 -7.06 4.73
CA ALA A 221 10.67 -6.73 3.67
C ALA A 221 9.85 -7.94 3.24
N MET A 222 10.47 -9.12 3.12
CA MET A 222 9.78 -10.37 2.80
C MET A 222 8.85 -10.84 3.93
N THR A 223 9.10 -10.46 5.17
CA THR A 223 8.20 -10.73 6.30
C THR A 223 6.99 -9.80 6.27
N LEU A 224 7.19 -8.52 5.94
CA LEU A 224 6.14 -7.50 5.90
C LEU A 224 5.21 -7.61 4.69
N LEU A 225 5.78 -7.93 3.51
CA LEU A 225 5.00 -8.12 2.29
C LEU A 225 4.13 -9.37 2.42
N ARG A 226 2.82 -9.19 2.33
CA ARG A 226 1.85 -10.29 2.48
C ARG A 226 2.14 -11.43 1.52
N LYS A 227 2.04 -12.65 2.01
CA LYS A 227 2.20 -13.88 1.20
C LYS A 227 1.12 -14.00 0.10
N THR A 228 -0.03 -13.35 0.31
CA THR A 228 -1.12 -13.24 -0.65
C THR A 228 -0.80 -12.34 -1.86
N ASN A 229 0.33 -11.63 -1.83
CA ASN A 229 0.85 -10.87 -2.97
C ASN A 229 2.21 -11.45 -3.46
N PRO A 230 2.22 -12.61 -4.13
CA PRO A 230 3.46 -13.25 -4.58
C PRO A 230 4.20 -12.44 -5.64
N VAL A 231 3.48 -11.73 -6.51
CA VAL A 231 4.08 -10.94 -7.61
C VAL A 231 4.97 -9.82 -7.07
N LYS A 232 4.50 -9.09 -6.06
CA LYS A 232 5.28 -8.02 -5.41
C LYS A 232 6.52 -8.57 -4.70
N ARG A 233 6.37 -9.71 -4.02
CA ARG A 233 7.47 -10.40 -3.35
C ARG A 233 8.55 -10.85 -4.33
N GLU A 234 8.14 -11.44 -5.45
CA GLU A 234 9.03 -11.87 -6.51
C GLU A 234 9.75 -10.69 -7.16
N LEU A 235 9.03 -9.60 -7.44
CA LEU A 235 9.60 -8.36 -7.96
C LEU A 235 10.75 -7.85 -7.07
N LEU A 236 10.52 -7.76 -5.75
CA LEU A 236 11.53 -7.31 -4.80
C LEU A 236 12.75 -8.24 -4.79
N GLN A 237 12.54 -9.56 -4.80
CA GLN A 237 13.62 -10.53 -4.86
C GLN A 237 14.44 -10.45 -6.15
N GLN A 238 13.79 -10.21 -7.29
CA GLN A 238 14.47 -10.01 -8.57
C GLN A 238 15.37 -8.77 -8.53
N ILE A 239 14.86 -7.65 -8.02
CA ILE A 239 15.66 -6.43 -7.86
C ILE A 239 16.80 -6.65 -6.87
N HIS A 240 16.55 -7.31 -5.74
CA HIS A 240 17.60 -7.61 -4.76
C HIS A 240 18.75 -8.41 -5.39
N ARG A 241 18.46 -9.47 -6.16
CA ARG A 241 19.51 -10.24 -6.86
C ARG A 241 20.31 -9.37 -7.82
N ARG A 242 19.66 -8.47 -8.57
CA ARG A 242 20.36 -7.54 -9.47
C ARG A 242 21.23 -6.52 -8.73
N VAL A 243 20.83 -6.10 -7.54
CA VAL A 243 21.58 -5.19 -6.66
C VAL A 243 22.80 -5.88 -6.07
N VAL A 244 22.64 -7.09 -5.54
CA VAL A 244 23.72 -7.78 -4.80
C VAL A 244 24.72 -8.44 -5.75
N HIS A 245 24.25 -9.12 -6.78
CA HIS A 245 25.04 -9.98 -7.66
C HIS A 245 25.07 -9.54 -9.13
N GLY A 246 24.32 -8.51 -9.49
CA GLY A 246 24.08 -8.17 -10.89
C GLY A 246 24.49 -6.77 -11.30
N ASP A 247 23.80 -6.33 -12.35
CA ASP A 247 24.07 -5.11 -13.10
C ASP A 247 23.73 -3.80 -12.36
N LEU A 248 22.94 -3.85 -11.28
CA LEU A 248 22.55 -2.64 -10.55
C LEU A 248 23.55 -2.21 -9.48
N ARG A 249 24.47 -3.08 -9.05
CA ARG A 249 25.40 -2.80 -7.95
C ARG A 249 26.22 -1.52 -8.17
N HIS A 250 26.72 -1.31 -9.38
CA HIS A 250 27.56 -0.15 -9.70
C HIS A 250 26.76 1.16 -9.78
N LEU A 251 25.41 1.09 -9.89
CA LEU A 251 24.53 2.25 -9.96
C LEU A 251 24.12 2.78 -8.58
N LEU A 252 24.43 2.08 -7.49
CA LEU A 252 24.06 2.49 -6.13
C LEU A 252 25.01 3.54 -5.52
N ALA A 253 26.16 3.74 -6.12
CA ALA A 253 27.20 4.68 -5.67
C ALA A 253 26.88 6.13 -6.04
#